data_84b60f12b2f3ec80c73be62db0da26ae
#
_entry.id   84b60f12b2f3ec80c73be62db0da26ae
#
_cell.length_a   1.000
_cell.length_b   1.000
_cell.length_c   1.000
_cell.angle_alpha   90.00
_cell.angle_beta   90.00
_cell.angle_gamma   90.00
#
_symmetry.space_group_name_H-M   'P 1'
#
loop_
_entity.id
_entity.type
_entity.pdbx_description
1 polymer ?
#
loop_
_entity_poly.entity_id
_entity_poly.type
_entity_poly.pdbx_seq_one_letter_code
_entity_poly.pdbx_strand_id
1 'polypeptide(L)'
;MSFASLPVLLYVLPAFALLTAFLRPNRKPDALAIGGLCLVYVTGGFPALILLGLSVSLTWLILRLSPRETKKHRRRARIWLTCGIGIQVLILLLARLLLGSQPLLPLLLCTLQGTECLYEHTKGRLKIPPLHSFFCYQCDMARLPGGPVMRFPDYGEMLKSRSVSRERIGQGASLCIRGLFQLVCLSLPMQAIHAQLATGGLVRTALDAVTMMLVFYMTLYYRLKGTAQIGQGIALMLGYALPDSFDRPILADSMQSFWARFLVPMHDWTKRVLLTEDAPYDPAGYFVKAALLFGGIGLLFGSSFCGMIWGICTAGCLTLERVRRHRKKRTELLPVTARRVLTAAAVLLGMGMMGSRTLFDAFGCYASLLCINGIPLSDRAAYLLGTNWVPFMLALAGLFPLKKLLPEPSGWGKWLRMICQPTAELAMLLFSFAELLSRYLRP
;
A
#
# COMPACT_ATOMS: atom_id res chain seq x y z
N MET A 1 2.45 -17.88 2.45
CA MET A 1 3.26 -17.55 1.25
C MET A 1 3.05 -16.08 0.90
N SER A 2 4.05 -15.37 0.38
CA SER A 2 3.86 -13.98 -0.07
C SER A 2 3.31 -13.96 -1.50
N PHE A 3 2.70 -12.83 -1.90
CA PHE A 3 2.26 -12.62 -3.31
C PHE A 3 3.41 -12.80 -4.32
N ALA A 4 4.65 -12.57 -3.90
CA ALA A 4 5.87 -12.79 -4.67
C ALA A 4 6.43 -14.20 -4.51
N SER A 5 5.67 -15.17 -4.06
CA SER A 5 6.16 -16.55 -4.00
C SER A 5 6.23 -17.17 -5.40
N LEU A 6 7.26 -17.97 -5.62
CA LEU A 6 7.48 -18.65 -6.90
C LEU A 6 6.24 -19.39 -7.44
N PRO A 7 5.46 -20.13 -6.61
CA PRO A 7 4.23 -20.79 -7.08
C PRO A 7 3.15 -19.83 -7.59
N VAL A 8 2.98 -18.67 -6.96
CA VAL A 8 1.99 -17.68 -7.44
C VAL A 8 2.39 -17.14 -8.81
N LEU A 9 3.68 -16.82 -8.99
CA LEU A 9 4.18 -16.24 -10.23
C LEU A 9 4.24 -17.25 -11.39
N LEU A 10 4.63 -18.49 -11.11
CA LEU A 10 4.81 -19.52 -12.16
C LEU A 10 3.53 -20.28 -12.51
N TYR A 11 2.63 -20.47 -11.54
CA TYR A 11 1.43 -21.28 -11.77
C TYR A 11 0.15 -20.46 -11.77
N VAL A 12 -0.07 -19.65 -10.72
CA VAL A 12 -1.34 -18.93 -10.55
C VAL A 12 -1.51 -17.84 -11.61
N LEU A 13 -0.51 -16.99 -11.80
CA LEU A 13 -0.61 -15.87 -12.76
C LEU A 13 -0.70 -16.33 -14.21
N PRO A 14 0.15 -17.26 -14.72
CA PRO A 14 0.01 -17.75 -16.11
C PRO A 14 -1.28 -18.54 -16.35
N ALA A 15 -1.66 -19.42 -15.41
CA ALA A 15 -2.91 -20.18 -15.53
C ALA A 15 -4.12 -19.24 -15.54
N PHE A 16 -4.09 -18.20 -14.73
CA PHE A 16 -5.13 -17.18 -14.69
C PHE A 16 -5.16 -16.35 -15.99
N ALA A 17 -4.00 -15.94 -16.52
CA ALA A 17 -3.91 -15.21 -17.78
C ALA A 17 -4.48 -16.04 -18.95
N LEU A 18 -4.13 -17.33 -19.02
CA LEU A 18 -4.67 -18.27 -20.01
C LEU A 18 -6.19 -18.43 -19.85
N LEU A 19 -6.67 -18.67 -18.63
CA LEU A 19 -8.09 -18.81 -18.35
C LEU A 19 -8.88 -17.57 -18.81
N THR A 20 -8.40 -16.39 -18.50
CA THR A 20 -9.07 -15.12 -18.85
C THR A 20 -9.01 -14.81 -20.36
N ALA A 21 -8.00 -15.29 -21.08
CA ALA A 21 -7.88 -15.13 -22.52
C ALA A 21 -9.00 -15.86 -23.28
N PHE A 22 -9.37 -17.07 -22.82
CA PHE A 22 -10.40 -17.91 -23.47
C PHE A 22 -11.83 -17.61 -23.00
N LEU A 23 -12.01 -16.85 -21.91
CA LEU A 23 -13.34 -16.57 -21.39
C LEU A 23 -14.08 -15.49 -22.18
N ARG A 24 -15.39 -15.71 -22.34
CA ARG A 24 -16.29 -14.69 -22.90
C ARG A 24 -16.26 -13.41 -22.07
N PRO A 25 -16.42 -12.22 -22.68
CA PRO A 25 -16.38 -10.93 -21.98
C PRO A 25 -17.24 -10.86 -20.70
N ASN A 26 -18.44 -11.44 -20.73
CA ASN A 26 -19.37 -11.43 -19.62
C ASN A 26 -18.93 -12.27 -18.40
N ARG A 27 -18.05 -13.28 -18.61
CA ARG A 27 -17.52 -14.18 -17.57
C ARG A 27 -16.17 -13.72 -16.99
N LYS A 28 -15.57 -12.65 -17.53
CA LYS A 28 -14.28 -12.14 -17.06
C LYS A 28 -14.32 -11.61 -15.63
N PRO A 29 -15.37 -10.91 -15.13
CA PRO A 29 -15.47 -10.53 -13.73
C PRO A 29 -15.48 -11.73 -12.77
N ASP A 30 -16.13 -12.83 -13.17
CA ASP A 30 -16.17 -14.07 -12.38
C ASP A 30 -14.78 -14.68 -12.25
N ALA A 31 -14.04 -14.72 -13.35
CA ALA A 31 -12.66 -15.21 -13.35
C ALA A 31 -11.76 -14.35 -12.47
N LEU A 32 -11.88 -13.02 -12.53
CA LEU A 32 -11.16 -12.10 -11.66
C LEU A 32 -11.45 -12.38 -10.18
N ALA A 33 -12.70 -12.63 -9.83
CA ALA A 33 -13.08 -12.96 -8.47
C ALA A 33 -12.51 -14.33 -8.03
N ILE A 34 -12.56 -15.35 -8.90
CA ILE A 34 -11.97 -16.67 -8.64
C ILE A 34 -10.45 -16.54 -8.46
N GLY A 35 -9.77 -15.78 -9.35
CA GLY A 35 -8.35 -15.50 -9.22
C GLY A 35 -7.99 -14.79 -7.90
N GLY A 36 -8.83 -13.86 -7.46
CA GLY A 36 -8.68 -13.19 -6.17
C GLY A 36 -8.83 -14.15 -4.98
N LEU A 37 -9.81 -15.07 -5.03
CA LEU A 37 -9.96 -16.11 -4.01
C LEU A 37 -8.75 -17.05 -3.98
N CYS A 38 -8.26 -17.50 -5.14
CA CYS A 38 -7.05 -18.31 -5.23
C CYS A 38 -5.85 -17.59 -4.61
N LEU A 39 -5.72 -16.28 -4.89
CA LEU A 39 -4.66 -15.46 -4.32
C LEU A 39 -4.73 -15.40 -2.79
N VAL A 40 -5.93 -15.16 -2.23
CA VAL A 40 -6.14 -15.10 -0.78
C VAL A 40 -5.88 -16.46 -0.14
N TYR A 41 -6.28 -17.54 -0.80
CA TYR A 41 -6.00 -18.90 -0.34
C TYR A 41 -4.50 -19.21 -0.29
N VAL A 42 -3.77 -18.89 -1.35
CA VAL A 42 -2.31 -19.16 -1.42
C VAL A 42 -1.54 -18.33 -0.39
N THR A 43 -2.00 -17.11 -0.09
CA THR A 43 -1.32 -16.21 0.86
C THR A 43 -1.67 -16.47 2.32
N GLY A 44 -2.90 -16.85 2.63
CA GLY A 44 -3.41 -16.96 4.00
C GLY A 44 -4.17 -18.25 4.33
N GLY A 45 -4.25 -19.20 3.37
CA GLY A 45 -4.93 -20.47 3.56
C GLY A 45 -6.45 -20.36 3.68
N PHE A 46 -7.07 -21.44 4.10
CA PHE A 46 -8.52 -21.53 4.27
C PHE A 46 -9.10 -20.53 5.29
N PRO A 47 -8.44 -20.22 6.43
CA PRO A 47 -8.94 -19.20 7.36
C PRO A 47 -9.06 -17.81 6.73
N ALA A 48 -8.13 -17.42 5.85
CA ALA A 48 -8.20 -16.13 5.14
C ALA A 48 -9.40 -16.06 4.19
N LEU A 49 -9.73 -17.18 3.51
CA LEU A 49 -10.94 -17.26 2.68
C LEU A 49 -12.23 -17.12 3.50
N ILE A 50 -12.30 -17.75 4.66
CA ILE A 50 -13.46 -17.62 5.56
C ILE A 50 -13.62 -16.16 5.98
N LEU A 51 -12.57 -15.51 6.43
CA LEU A 51 -12.61 -14.10 6.86
C LEU A 51 -12.99 -13.16 5.71
N LEU A 52 -12.49 -13.42 4.50
CA LEU A 52 -12.87 -12.67 3.31
C LEU A 52 -14.37 -12.89 3.00
N GLY A 53 -14.83 -14.13 2.97
CA GLY A 53 -16.23 -14.47 2.75
C GLY A 53 -17.17 -13.83 3.77
N LEU A 54 -16.78 -13.85 5.06
CA LEU A 54 -17.51 -13.18 6.14
C LEU A 54 -17.54 -11.66 5.91
N SER A 55 -16.41 -11.05 5.58
CA SER A 55 -16.33 -9.61 5.29
C SER A 55 -17.29 -9.21 4.17
N VAL A 56 -17.25 -9.91 3.03
CA VAL A 56 -18.10 -9.62 1.87
C VAL A 56 -19.57 -9.85 2.18
N SER A 57 -19.92 -11.00 2.78
CA SER A 57 -21.30 -11.39 3.06
C SER A 57 -21.95 -10.47 4.10
N LEU A 58 -21.25 -10.18 5.20
CA LEU A 58 -21.76 -9.29 6.24
C LEU A 58 -21.91 -7.87 5.74
N THR A 59 -20.96 -7.36 4.94
CA THR A 59 -21.09 -6.03 4.33
C THR A 59 -22.32 -5.96 3.43
N TRP A 60 -22.53 -6.94 2.57
CA TRP A 60 -23.68 -6.97 1.69
C TRP A 60 -25.00 -7.09 2.48
N LEU A 61 -25.05 -7.91 3.52
CA LEU A 61 -26.22 -8.02 4.40
C LEU A 61 -26.54 -6.69 5.08
N ILE A 62 -25.51 -6.01 5.60
CA ILE A 62 -25.68 -4.69 6.23
C ILE A 62 -26.16 -3.67 5.20
N LEU A 63 -25.63 -3.66 3.97
CA LEU A 63 -26.12 -2.82 2.88
C LEU A 63 -27.62 -3.04 2.62
N ARG A 64 -28.08 -4.29 2.67
CA ARG A 64 -29.47 -4.66 2.42
C ARG A 64 -30.41 -4.26 3.56
N LEU A 65 -29.92 -4.31 4.80
CA LEU A 65 -30.71 -4.00 6.00
C LEU A 65 -30.66 -2.52 6.40
N SER A 66 -29.61 -1.79 5.97
CA SER A 66 -29.39 -0.42 6.40
C SER A 66 -30.32 0.56 5.66
N PRO A 67 -31.03 1.43 6.39
CA PRO A 67 -31.82 2.47 5.78
C PRO A 67 -30.91 3.59 5.23
N ARG A 68 -31.38 4.28 4.16
CA ARG A 68 -30.74 5.49 3.69
C ARG A 68 -30.92 6.64 4.68
N GLU A 69 -29.95 7.56 4.74
CA GLU A 69 -30.00 8.74 5.59
C GLU A 69 -31.06 9.72 5.06
N THR A 70 -32.25 9.67 5.67
CA THR A 70 -33.32 10.66 5.48
C THR A 70 -33.52 11.40 6.79
N LYS A 71 -34.24 12.56 6.78
CA LYS A 71 -34.53 13.29 8.01
C LYS A 71 -35.13 12.37 9.09
N LYS A 72 -36.02 11.43 8.69
CA LYS A 72 -36.66 10.46 9.61
C LYS A 72 -35.74 9.33 10.11
N HIS A 73 -34.80 8.88 9.29
CA HIS A 73 -33.98 7.68 9.57
C HIS A 73 -32.50 7.98 9.82
N ARG A 74 -32.12 9.26 10.01
CA ARG A 74 -30.73 9.70 10.14
C ARG A 74 -29.96 8.96 11.25
N ARG A 75 -30.58 8.82 12.44
CA ARG A 75 -29.96 8.12 13.58
C ARG A 75 -29.74 6.64 13.28
N ARG A 76 -30.76 5.96 12.75
CA ARG A 76 -30.68 4.53 12.41
C ARG A 76 -29.62 4.27 11.33
N ALA A 77 -29.61 5.07 10.27
CA ALA A 77 -28.64 4.95 9.19
C ALA A 77 -27.18 5.10 9.70
N ARG A 78 -26.93 6.04 10.61
CA ARG A 78 -25.61 6.20 11.25
C ARG A 78 -25.25 5.02 12.13
N ILE A 79 -26.17 4.48 12.92
CA ILE A 79 -25.93 3.30 13.75
C ILE A 79 -25.51 2.12 12.85
N TRP A 80 -26.26 1.83 11.77
CA TRP A 80 -25.94 0.77 10.84
C TRP A 80 -24.55 0.97 10.18
N LEU A 81 -24.21 2.19 9.79
CA LEU A 81 -22.89 2.52 9.23
C LEU A 81 -21.78 2.26 10.26
N THR A 82 -21.96 2.73 11.50
CA THR A 82 -20.96 2.55 12.57
C THR A 82 -20.79 1.06 12.93
N CYS A 83 -21.89 0.32 13.05
CA CYS A 83 -21.87 -1.13 13.27
C CYS A 83 -21.17 -1.85 12.11
N GLY A 84 -21.46 -1.47 10.87
CA GLY A 84 -20.81 -2.06 9.69
C GLY A 84 -19.30 -1.82 9.68
N ILE A 85 -18.85 -0.62 9.97
CA ILE A 85 -17.42 -0.29 10.11
C ILE A 85 -16.80 -1.08 11.27
N GLY A 86 -17.49 -1.14 12.42
CA GLY A 86 -17.02 -1.90 13.59
C GLY A 86 -16.83 -3.38 13.31
N ILE A 87 -17.77 -4.02 12.59
CA ILE A 87 -17.66 -5.41 12.16
C ILE A 87 -16.45 -5.60 11.24
N GLN A 88 -16.22 -4.70 10.30
CA GLN A 88 -15.07 -4.78 9.40
C GLN A 88 -13.75 -4.65 10.15
N VAL A 89 -13.65 -3.73 11.09
CA VAL A 89 -12.48 -3.59 11.97
C VAL A 89 -12.26 -4.86 12.81
N LEU A 90 -13.33 -5.43 13.35
CA LEU A 90 -13.24 -6.68 14.11
C LEU A 90 -12.72 -7.85 13.26
N ILE A 91 -13.17 -7.98 12.01
CA ILE A 91 -12.67 -8.99 11.07
C ILE A 91 -11.18 -8.80 10.82
N LEU A 92 -10.70 -7.55 10.63
CA LEU A 92 -9.28 -7.25 10.46
C LEU A 92 -8.45 -7.59 11.71
N LEU A 93 -8.96 -7.32 12.90
CA LEU A 93 -8.29 -7.66 14.16
C LEU A 93 -8.22 -9.19 14.33
N LEU A 94 -9.30 -9.91 14.03
CA LEU A 94 -9.30 -11.37 14.01
C LEU A 94 -8.32 -11.92 13.00
N ALA A 95 -8.27 -11.34 11.79
CA ALA A 95 -7.29 -11.73 10.78
C ALA A 95 -5.84 -11.52 11.29
N ARG A 96 -5.58 -10.41 11.98
CA ARG A 96 -4.25 -10.13 12.57
C ARG A 96 -3.87 -11.15 13.63
N LEU A 97 -4.83 -11.57 14.46
CA LEU A 97 -4.61 -12.56 15.52
C LEU A 97 -4.42 -13.97 14.97
N LEU A 98 -5.24 -14.37 13.99
CA LEU A 98 -5.25 -15.75 13.48
C LEU A 98 -4.19 -16.02 12.41
N LEU A 99 -3.91 -15.03 11.56
CA LEU A 99 -3.10 -15.19 10.35
C LEU A 99 -1.75 -14.46 10.44
N GLY A 100 -1.54 -13.63 11.45
CA GLY A 100 -0.35 -12.78 11.53
C GLY A 100 -0.38 -11.63 10.51
N SER A 101 0.78 -11.22 10.00
CA SER A 101 0.90 -10.01 9.15
C SER A 101 0.77 -10.27 7.65
N GLN A 102 0.74 -11.52 7.19
CA GLN A 102 0.91 -11.85 5.76
C GLN A 102 -0.32 -11.55 4.88
N PRO A 103 -1.55 -11.99 5.18
CA PRO A 103 -2.70 -11.78 4.28
C PRO A 103 -3.52 -10.54 4.59
N LEU A 104 -2.99 -9.61 5.40
CA LEU A 104 -3.78 -8.46 5.88
C LEU A 104 -4.11 -7.43 4.79
N LEU A 105 -3.23 -7.24 3.80
CA LEU A 105 -3.44 -6.22 2.78
C LEU A 105 -4.69 -6.49 1.92
N PRO A 106 -4.92 -7.70 1.38
CA PRO A 106 -6.17 -8.02 0.68
C PRO A 106 -7.43 -7.80 1.53
N LEU A 107 -7.40 -8.26 2.79
CA LEU A 107 -8.53 -8.08 3.71
C LEU A 107 -8.76 -6.61 4.05
N LEU A 108 -7.70 -5.82 4.26
CA LEU A 108 -7.81 -4.38 4.47
C LEU A 108 -8.47 -3.70 3.27
N LEU A 109 -8.05 -4.01 2.06
CA LEU A 109 -8.64 -3.43 0.85
C LEU A 109 -10.11 -3.78 0.71
N CYS A 110 -10.50 -5.02 0.98
CA CYS A 110 -11.92 -5.42 1.02
C CYS A 110 -12.70 -4.64 2.07
N THR A 111 -12.15 -4.46 3.27
CA THR A 111 -12.83 -3.69 4.32
C THR A 111 -12.98 -2.21 3.95
N LEU A 112 -11.98 -1.59 3.34
CA LEU A 112 -12.05 -0.21 2.86
C LEU A 112 -13.09 -0.04 1.76
N GLN A 113 -13.13 -0.95 0.79
CA GLN A 113 -14.13 -0.96 -0.29
C GLN A 113 -15.54 -1.21 0.25
N GLY A 114 -15.69 -2.13 1.19
CA GLY A 114 -16.97 -2.42 1.86
C GLY A 114 -17.47 -1.21 2.64
N THR A 115 -16.61 -0.56 3.42
CA THR A 115 -16.97 0.66 4.18
C THR A 115 -17.33 1.82 3.26
N GLU A 116 -16.69 1.96 2.09
CA GLU A 116 -17.07 2.96 1.10
C GLU A 116 -18.48 2.69 0.53
N CYS A 117 -18.79 1.44 0.20
CA CYS A 117 -20.14 1.08 -0.26
C CYS A 117 -21.20 1.35 0.81
N LEU A 118 -20.93 1.04 2.08
CA LEU A 118 -21.81 1.35 3.20
C LEU A 118 -22.03 2.86 3.34
N TYR A 119 -20.97 3.65 3.24
CA TYR A 119 -21.04 5.10 3.32
C TYR A 119 -21.85 5.70 2.17
N GLU A 120 -21.55 5.32 0.93
CA GLU A 120 -22.24 5.81 -0.28
C GLU A 120 -23.73 5.40 -0.28
N HIS A 121 -24.03 4.18 0.18
CA HIS A 121 -25.42 3.73 0.35
C HIS A 121 -26.15 4.54 1.41
N THR A 122 -25.54 4.76 2.56
CA THR A 122 -26.09 5.56 3.65
C THR A 122 -26.41 6.98 3.17
N LYS A 123 -25.54 7.57 2.35
CA LYS A 123 -25.75 8.90 1.73
C LYS A 123 -26.76 8.89 0.58
N GLY A 124 -27.33 7.75 0.22
CA GLY A 124 -28.29 7.61 -0.87
C GLY A 124 -27.69 7.67 -2.27
N ARG A 125 -26.36 7.68 -2.40
CA ARG A 125 -25.63 7.78 -3.66
C ARG A 125 -25.43 6.41 -4.35
N LEU A 126 -25.55 5.32 -3.62
CA LEU A 126 -25.40 3.95 -4.12
C LEU A 126 -26.72 3.18 -3.99
N LYS A 127 -27.19 2.57 -5.09
CA LYS A 127 -28.21 1.51 -5.07
C LYS A 127 -27.55 0.22 -4.62
N ILE A 128 -28.28 -0.63 -3.89
CA ILE A 128 -27.77 -1.93 -3.42
C ILE A 128 -27.42 -2.77 -4.64
N PRO A 129 -26.14 -3.17 -4.80
CA PRO A 129 -25.73 -4.01 -5.91
C PRO A 129 -26.22 -5.45 -5.74
N PRO A 130 -26.43 -6.20 -6.83
CA PRO A 130 -26.61 -7.65 -6.77
C PRO A 130 -25.42 -8.30 -6.06
N LEU A 131 -25.68 -9.34 -5.24
CA LEU A 131 -24.64 -10.03 -4.47
C LEU A 131 -23.47 -10.48 -5.35
N HIS A 132 -23.76 -11.07 -6.51
CA HIS A 132 -22.75 -11.50 -7.47
C HIS A 132 -21.84 -10.36 -7.92
N SER A 133 -22.41 -9.22 -8.34
CA SER A 133 -21.61 -8.06 -8.77
C SER A 133 -20.80 -7.45 -7.63
N PHE A 134 -21.36 -7.46 -6.42
CA PHE A 134 -20.65 -7.00 -5.23
C PHE A 134 -19.48 -7.93 -4.87
N PHE A 135 -19.70 -9.23 -4.96
CA PHE A 135 -18.66 -10.24 -4.75
C PHE A 135 -17.51 -10.09 -5.76
N CYS A 136 -17.81 -9.94 -7.07
CA CYS A 136 -16.79 -9.70 -8.10
C CYS A 136 -16.03 -8.40 -7.86
N TYR A 137 -16.71 -7.35 -7.40
CA TYR A 137 -16.06 -6.09 -7.03
C TYR A 137 -15.12 -6.24 -5.85
N GLN A 138 -15.49 -6.97 -4.82
CA GLN A 138 -14.65 -7.14 -3.62
C GLN A 138 -13.46 -8.06 -3.85
N CYS A 139 -13.62 -9.11 -4.65
CA CYS A 139 -12.64 -10.18 -4.83
C CYS A 139 -11.79 -10.03 -6.10
N ASP A 140 -11.78 -8.87 -6.77
CA ASP A 140 -11.00 -8.67 -7.99
C ASP A 140 -9.50 -8.87 -7.77
N MET A 141 -8.92 -9.88 -8.43
CA MET A 141 -7.52 -10.28 -8.32
C MET A 141 -6.54 -9.13 -8.63
N ALA A 142 -6.86 -8.25 -9.56
CA ALA A 142 -5.99 -7.14 -9.94
C ALA A 142 -5.91 -6.06 -8.84
N ARG A 143 -6.93 -5.95 -7.99
CA ARG A 143 -6.99 -4.94 -6.92
C ARG A 143 -6.58 -5.47 -5.55
N LEU A 144 -6.88 -6.73 -5.24
CA LEU A 144 -6.60 -7.33 -3.93
C LEU A 144 -5.14 -7.23 -3.47
N PRO A 145 -4.10 -7.34 -4.32
CA PRO A 145 -2.71 -7.31 -3.86
C PRO A 145 -2.23 -5.95 -3.33
N GLY A 146 -2.84 -4.87 -3.76
CA GLY A 146 -2.40 -3.51 -3.42
C GLY A 146 -2.99 -2.47 -4.37
N GLY A 147 -4.05 -2.84 -5.07
CA GLY A 147 -4.73 -1.98 -6.03
C GLY A 147 -5.52 -0.86 -5.36
N PRO A 148 -6.05 0.06 -6.17
CA PRO A 148 -6.77 1.21 -5.66
C PRO A 148 -8.09 0.83 -5.01
N VAL A 149 -8.43 1.53 -3.93
CA VAL A 149 -9.79 1.57 -3.40
C VAL A 149 -10.62 2.45 -4.34
N MET A 150 -11.53 1.85 -5.08
CA MET A 150 -12.38 2.52 -6.06
C MET A 150 -13.84 2.45 -5.62
N ARG A 151 -14.64 3.43 -6.05
CA ARG A 151 -16.09 3.39 -5.84
C ARG A 151 -16.72 2.29 -6.69
N PHE A 152 -17.77 1.67 -6.18
CA PHE A 152 -18.47 0.59 -6.91
C PHE A 152 -19.00 1.04 -8.30
N PRO A 153 -19.61 2.24 -8.48
CA PRO A 153 -20.02 2.72 -9.80
C PRO A 153 -18.85 2.89 -10.77
N ASP A 154 -17.74 3.50 -10.32
CA ASP A 154 -16.55 3.77 -11.14
C ASP A 154 -15.92 2.45 -11.64
N TYR A 155 -15.91 1.43 -10.79
CA TYR A 155 -15.49 0.08 -11.17
C TYR A 155 -16.40 -0.52 -12.25
N GLY A 156 -17.72 -0.36 -12.11
CA GLY A 156 -18.67 -0.82 -13.12
C GLY A 156 -18.49 -0.14 -14.49
N GLU A 157 -18.27 1.16 -14.51
CA GLU A 157 -17.97 1.92 -15.74
C GLU A 157 -16.65 1.51 -16.38
N MET A 158 -15.61 1.35 -15.56
CA MET A 158 -14.30 0.89 -16.00
C MET A 158 -14.38 -0.51 -16.65
N LEU A 159 -15.16 -1.43 -16.11
CA LEU A 159 -15.36 -2.75 -16.70
C LEU A 159 -16.15 -2.71 -18.01
N LYS A 160 -17.07 -1.76 -18.20
CA LYS A 160 -17.83 -1.57 -19.44
C LYS A 160 -16.95 -1.01 -20.55
N SER A 161 -16.05 -0.07 -20.22
CA SER A 161 -15.15 0.62 -21.17
C SER A 161 -13.89 -0.18 -21.50
N ARG A 162 -13.76 -1.42 -21.04
CA ARG A 162 -12.57 -2.22 -21.25
C ARG A 162 -12.33 -2.57 -22.72
N SER A 163 -11.08 -2.48 -23.13
CA SER A 163 -10.61 -2.90 -24.45
C SER A 163 -9.26 -3.57 -24.34
N VAL A 164 -9.12 -4.76 -24.93
CA VAL A 164 -7.85 -5.49 -24.95
C VAL A 164 -7.14 -5.17 -26.26
N SER A 165 -5.89 -4.72 -26.19
CA SER A 165 -5.02 -4.50 -27.36
C SER A 165 -3.64 -5.09 -27.09
N ARG A 166 -2.89 -5.40 -28.16
CA ARG A 166 -1.51 -5.89 -28.04
C ARG A 166 -0.63 -4.90 -27.29
N GLU A 167 -0.83 -3.62 -27.52
CA GLU A 167 -0.12 -2.55 -26.82
C GLU A 167 -0.38 -2.56 -25.32
N ARG A 168 -1.65 -2.67 -24.90
CA ARG A 168 -2.02 -2.76 -23.47
C ARG A 168 -1.47 -4.02 -22.80
N ILE A 169 -1.43 -5.14 -23.52
CA ILE A 169 -0.80 -6.37 -23.01
C ILE A 169 0.69 -6.14 -22.79
N GLY A 170 1.41 -5.54 -23.74
CA GLY A 170 2.83 -5.22 -23.60
C GLY A 170 3.12 -4.25 -22.45
N GLN A 171 2.34 -3.18 -22.35
CA GLN A 171 2.45 -2.22 -21.24
C GLN A 171 2.14 -2.87 -19.89
N GLY A 172 1.13 -3.74 -19.83
CA GLY A 172 0.77 -4.49 -18.63
C GLY A 172 1.86 -5.45 -18.18
N ALA A 173 2.46 -6.18 -19.11
CA ALA A 173 3.59 -7.07 -18.85
C ALA A 173 4.80 -6.28 -18.29
N SER A 174 5.13 -5.14 -18.91
CA SER A 174 6.18 -4.23 -18.45
C SER A 174 5.94 -3.74 -17.00
N LEU A 175 4.69 -3.40 -16.65
CA LEU A 175 4.33 -3.04 -15.27
C LEU A 175 4.48 -4.21 -14.30
N CYS A 176 4.07 -5.42 -14.69
CA CYS A 176 4.25 -6.62 -13.86
C CYS A 176 5.73 -6.92 -13.60
N ILE A 177 6.58 -6.84 -14.63
CA ILE A 177 8.02 -7.07 -14.51
C ILE A 177 8.66 -6.05 -13.55
N ARG A 178 8.36 -4.77 -13.72
CA ARG A 178 8.87 -3.71 -12.84
C ARG A 178 8.36 -3.87 -11.40
N GLY A 179 7.09 -4.23 -11.23
CA GLY A 179 6.52 -4.49 -9.91
C GLY A 179 7.17 -5.69 -9.22
N LEU A 180 7.41 -6.77 -9.97
CA LEU A 180 8.12 -7.95 -9.48
C LEU A 180 9.55 -7.61 -9.05
N PHE A 181 10.30 -6.89 -9.89
CA PHE A 181 11.66 -6.45 -9.57
C PHE A 181 11.69 -5.61 -8.29
N GLN A 182 10.78 -4.65 -8.15
CA GLN A 182 10.68 -3.84 -6.93
C GLN A 182 10.41 -4.67 -5.69
N LEU A 183 9.55 -5.67 -5.81
CA LEU A 183 9.16 -6.53 -4.70
C LEU A 183 10.30 -7.46 -4.29
N VAL A 184 10.94 -8.12 -5.25
CA VAL A 184 11.94 -9.17 -5.03
C VAL A 184 13.35 -8.61 -4.86
N CYS A 185 13.78 -7.76 -5.80
CA CYS A 185 15.17 -7.30 -5.83
C CYS A 185 15.40 -6.04 -4.98
N LEU A 186 14.37 -5.26 -4.67
CA LEU A 186 14.52 -4.05 -3.86
C LEU A 186 13.97 -4.23 -2.45
N SER A 187 12.70 -4.67 -2.31
CA SER A 187 12.05 -4.74 -1.00
C SER A 187 12.62 -5.86 -0.11
N LEU A 188 12.83 -7.08 -0.65
CA LEU A 188 13.28 -8.21 0.18
C LEU A 188 14.70 -8.05 0.73
N PRO A 189 15.71 -7.55 -0.04
CA PRO A 189 17.02 -7.26 0.53
C PRO A 189 17.00 -6.20 1.62
N MET A 190 16.20 -5.11 1.42
CA MET A 190 16.04 -4.07 2.44
C MET A 190 15.38 -4.62 3.71
N GLN A 191 14.39 -5.50 3.56
CA GLN A 191 13.77 -6.19 4.70
C GLN A 191 14.80 -7.08 5.45
N ALA A 192 15.70 -7.75 4.74
CA ALA A 192 16.74 -8.58 5.36
C ALA A 192 17.73 -7.73 6.17
N ILE A 193 18.18 -6.60 5.62
CA ILE A 193 19.04 -5.64 6.33
C ILE A 193 18.33 -5.13 7.59
N HIS A 194 17.06 -4.70 7.46
CA HIS A 194 16.27 -4.25 8.59
C HIS A 194 16.15 -5.31 9.69
N ALA A 195 15.84 -6.57 9.32
CA ALA A 195 15.72 -7.66 10.27
C ALA A 195 17.01 -7.92 11.03
N GLN A 196 18.15 -7.90 10.34
CA GLN A 196 19.46 -8.09 10.96
C GLN A 196 19.80 -6.94 11.91
N LEU A 197 19.56 -5.68 11.53
CA LEU A 197 19.80 -4.53 12.42
C LEU A 197 18.84 -4.54 13.64
N ALA A 198 17.60 -5.01 13.47
CA ALA A 198 16.62 -5.09 14.54
C ALA A 198 16.94 -6.15 15.60
N THR A 199 17.69 -7.23 15.25
CA THR A 199 18.05 -8.31 16.18
C THR A 199 19.36 -8.05 16.94
N GLY A 200 20.06 -6.96 16.68
CA GLY A 200 21.43 -6.69 17.15
C GLY A 200 21.58 -6.20 18.57
N GLY A 201 20.59 -6.27 19.41
CA GLY A 201 20.68 -5.83 20.82
C GLY A 201 20.56 -4.31 21.01
N LEU A 202 20.82 -3.84 22.24
CA LEU A 202 20.59 -2.46 22.68
C LEU A 202 21.65 -1.46 22.22
N VAL A 203 22.85 -1.92 21.95
CA VAL A 203 23.97 -1.05 21.56
C VAL A 203 23.89 -0.87 20.03
N ARG A 204 23.28 0.22 19.61
CA ARG A 204 23.20 0.65 18.22
C ARG A 204 23.98 1.95 18.06
N THR A 205 24.52 2.15 16.87
CA THR A 205 25.18 3.42 16.51
C THR A 205 24.21 4.32 15.76
N ALA A 206 24.57 5.59 15.58
CA ALA A 206 23.78 6.52 14.78
C ALA A 206 23.60 6.02 13.32
N LEU A 207 24.64 5.42 12.75
CA LEU A 207 24.57 4.82 11.41
C LEU A 207 23.59 3.64 11.35
N ASP A 208 23.57 2.76 12.37
CA ASP A 208 22.60 1.65 12.45
C ASP A 208 21.18 2.20 12.50
N ALA A 209 20.92 3.24 13.33
CA ALA A 209 19.60 3.83 13.50
C ALA A 209 19.09 4.47 12.19
N VAL A 210 19.91 5.30 11.53
CA VAL A 210 19.56 5.92 10.24
C VAL A 210 19.33 4.86 9.17
N THR A 211 20.22 3.88 9.09
CA THR A 211 20.10 2.77 8.12
C THR A 211 18.82 1.99 8.36
N MET A 212 18.52 1.63 9.62
CA MET A 212 17.30 0.90 9.99
C MET A 212 16.03 1.65 9.57
N MET A 213 15.93 2.94 9.85
CA MET A 213 14.80 3.78 9.44
C MET A 213 14.64 3.84 7.93
N LEU A 214 15.75 4.04 7.20
CA LEU A 214 15.77 4.20 5.75
C LEU A 214 15.40 2.89 5.04
N VAL A 215 16.02 1.76 5.44
CA VAL A 215 15.72 0.47 4.81
C VAL A 215 14.31 -0.02 5.14
N PHE A 216 13.77 0.31 6.32
CA PHE A 216 12.36 0.03 6.64
C PHE A 216 11.41 0.82 5.74
N TYR A 217 11.66 2.12 5.55
CA TYR A 217 10.90 2.94 4.59
C TYR A 217 10.96 2.37 3.18
N MET A 218 12.16 2.02 2.69
CA MET A 218 12.35 1.41 1.37
C MET A 218 11.61 0.08 1.25
N THR A 219 11.67 -0.77 2.27
CA THR A 219 10.95 -2.05 2.33
C THR A 219 9.45 -1.84 2.14
N LEU A 220 8.86 -0.94 2.94
CA LEU A 220 7.43 -0.66 2.89
C LEU A 220 7.02 -0.05 1.54
N TYR A 221 7.77 0.94 1.06
CA TYR A 221 7.51 1.63 -0.19
C TYR A 221 7.55 0.69 -1.40
N TYR A 222 8.65 -0.09 -1.56
CA TYR A 222 8.79 -0.99 -2.70
C TYR A 222 7.87 -2.20 -2.62
N ARG A 223 7.56 -2.67 -1.42
CA ARG A 223 6.58 -3.74 -1.22
C ARG A 223 5.19 -3.31 -1.69
N LEU A 224 4.70 -2.17 -1.23
CA LEU A 224 3.37 -1.67 -1.59
C LEU A 224 3.31 -1.22 -3.05
N LYS A 225 4.33 -0.52 -3.54
CA LYS A 225 4.38 -0.06 -4.92
C LYS A 225 4.52 -1.22 -5.90
N GLY A 226 5.37 -2.20 -5.60
CA GLY A 226 5.57 -3.38 -6.44
C GLY A 226 4.28 -4.20 -6.57
N THR A 227 3.59 -4.46 -5.44
CA THR A 227 2.30 -5.18 -5.48
C THR A 227 1.22 -4.40 -6.22
N ALA A 228 1.13 -3.08 -6.05
CA ALA A 228 0.19 -2.24 -6.78
C ALA A 228 0.47 -2.25 -8.29
N GLN A 229 1.74 -2.17 -8.71
CA GLN A 229 2.11 -2.22 -10.13
C GLN A 229 1.83 -3.58 -10.78
N ILE A 230 2.01 -4.69 -10.06
CA ILE A 230 1.61 -6.02 -10.57
C ILE A 230 0.09 -6.04 -10.79
N GLY A 231 -0.70 -5.56 -9.84
CA GLY A 231 -2.15 -5.45 -9.99
C GLY A 231 -2.56 -4.56 -11.17
N GLN A 232 -1.94 -3.39 -11.32
CA GLN A 232 -2.16 -2.50 -12.47
C GLN A 232 -1.80 -3.16 -13.80
N GLY A 233 -0.68 -3.92 -13.84
CA GLY A 233 -0.26 -4.66 -15.02
C GLY A 233 -1.26 -5.74 -15.42
N ILE A 234 -1.76 -6.52 -14.47
CA ILE A 234 -2.80 -7.53 -14.69
C ILE A 234 -4.08 -6.86 -15.22
N ALA A 235 -4.54 -5.79 -14.59
CA ALA A 235 -5.71 -5.04 -15.01
C ALA A 235 -5.58 -4.55 -16.46
N LEU A 236 -4.42 -3.98 -16.80
CA LEU A 236 -4.15 -3.45 -18.13
C LEU A 236 -4.14 -4.53 -19.19
N MET A 237 -3.55 -5.71 -18.91
CA MET A 237 -3.60 -6.88 -19.78
C MET A 237 -5.04 -7.38 -20.00
N LEU A 238 -5.90 -7.22 -19.00
CA LEU A 238 -7.32 -7.58 -19.07
C LEU A 238 -8.20 -6.50 -19.70
N GLY A 239 -7.58 -5.38 -20.12
CA GLY A 239 -8.21 -4.33 -20.91
C GLY A 239 -8.77 -3.16 -20.12
N TYR A 240 -8.50 -3.03 -18.82
CA TYR A 240 -8.90 -1.88 -18.03
C TYR A 240 -7.71 -1.28 -17.27
N ALA A 241 -7.72 0.03 -17.06
CA ALA A 241 -6.63 0.75 -16.42
C ALA A 241 -6.99 1.10 -14.97
N LEU A 242 -6.14 0.71 -14.04
CA LEU A 242 -6.24 1.15 -12.65
C LEU A 242 -5.44 2.44 -12.43
N PRO A 243 -5.89 3.37 -11.59
CA PRO A 243 -5.15 4.59 -11.27
C PRO A 243 -3.84 4.28 -10.53
N ASP A 244 -2.88 5.20 -10.67
CA ASP A 244 -1.60 5.09 -9.99
C ASP A 244 -1.77 5.21 -8.48
N SER A 245 -1.11 4.32 -7.74
CA SER A 245 -1.18 4.30 -6.28
C SER A 245 -0.14 5.20 -5.61
N PHE A 246 0.92 5.61 -6.31
CA PHE A 246 2.03 6.38 -5.76
C PHE A 246 2.46 7.52 -6.68
N ASP A 247 2.54 8.75 -6.14
CA ASP A 247 3.08 9.94 -6.83
C ASP A 247 4.27 10.52 -6.08
N ARG A 248 5.42 9.84 -6.12
CA ARG A 248 6.72 10.33 -5.61
C ARG A 248 6.64 10.95 -4.21
N PRO A 249 6.29 10.21 -3.19
CA PRO A 249 6.07 10.72 -1.84
C PRO A 249 7.31 11.40 -1.23
N ILE A 250 8.53 10.99 -1.62
CA ILE A 250 9.77 11.59 -1.12
C ILE A 250 9.92 13.09 -1.46
N LEU A 251 9.22 13.58 -2.48
CA LEU A 251 9.23 14.98 -2.90
C LEU A 251 8.17 15.83 -2.19
N ALA A 252 7.48 15.29 -1.22
CA ALA A 252 6.47 16.00 -0.45
C ALA A 252 7.11 17.09 0.43
N ASP A 253 6.45 18.22 0.52
CA ASP A 253 6.85 19.40 1.31
C ASP A 253 6.07 19.55 2.62
N SER A 254 5.21 18.58 2.93
CA SER A 254 4.39 18.52 4.14
C SER A 254 3.94 17.09 4.41
N MET A 255 3.60 16.76 5.65
CA MET A 255 3.06 15.43 6.01
C MET A 255 1.76 15.13 5.27
N GLN A 256 0.90 16.14 5.11
CA GLN A 256 -0.33 15.99 4.34
C GLN A 256 -0.05 15.70 2.86
N SER A 257 0.92 16.41 2.24
CA SER A 257 1.36 16.16 0.86
C SER A 257 2.00 14.78 0.72
N PHE A 258 2.76 14.32 1.73
CA PHE A 258 3.36 13.00 1.74
C PHE A 258 2.29 11.90 1.67
N TRP A 259 1.31 11.92 2.56
CA TRP A 259 0.24 10.91 2.58
C TRP A 259 -0.69 11.00 1.38
N ALA A 260 -0.88 12.21 0.81
CA ALA A 260 -1.61 12.38 -0.44
C ALA A 260 -0.93 11.75 -1.66
N ARG A 261 0.41 11.58 -1.62
CA ARG A 261 1.22 10.97 -2.68
C ARG A 261 1.60 9.51 -2.39
N PHE A 262 1.56 9.13 -1.11
CA PHE A 262 1.77 7.76 -0.64
C PHE A 262 0.41 7.07 -0.54
N LEU A 263 0.11 6.12 -1.42
CA LEU A 263 -1.20 5.48 -1.54
C LEU A 263 -2.34 6.46 -1.88
N VAL A 264 -2.23 7.13 -3.03
CA VAL A 264 -3.21 8.12 -3.54
C VAL A 264 -4.67 7.66 -3.41
N PRO A 265 -5.07 6.43 -3.83
CA PRO A 265 -6.47 6.01 -3.74
C PRO A 265 -6.97 5.84 -2.30
N MET A 266 -6.09 5.49 -1.38
CA MET A 266 -6.43 5.41 0.04
C MET A 266 -6.61 6.81 0.65
N HIS A 267 -5.80 7.77 0.24
CA HIS A 267 -5.96 9.16 0.64
C HIS A 267 -7.30 9.73 0.17
N ASP A 268 -7.68 9.46 -1.09
CA ASP A 268 -8.95 9.91 -1.65
C ASP A 268 -10.14 9.25 -0.93
N TRP A 269 -10.04 7.95 -0.62
CA TRP A 269 -11.00 7.25 0.21
C TRP A 269 -11.14 7.92 1.59
N THR A 270 -10.01 8.22 2.23
CA THR A 270 -9.99 8.87 3.55
C THR A 270 -10.70 10.22 3.53
N LYS A 271 -10.48 11.04 2.50
CA LYS A 271 -11.18 12.31 2.32
C LYS A 271 -12.68 12.13 2.13
N ARG A 272 -13.10 11.14 1.34
CA ARG A 272 -14.51 10.91 1.06
C ARG A 272 -15.28 10.36 2.27
N VAL A 273 -14.71 9.35 2.95
CA VAL A 273 -15.44 8.56 3.96
C VAL A 273 -15.20 9.07 5.37
N LEU A 274 -13.96 9.41 5.71
CA LEU A 274 -13.58 9.66 7.09
C LEU A 274 -13.40 11.15 7.42
N LEU A 275 -12.68 11.86 6.57
CA LEU A 275 -12.24 13.24 6.78
C LEU A 275 -12.96 14.21 5.83
N THR A 276 -14.26 14.06 5.67
CA THR A 276 -15.09 14.85 4.75
C THR A 276 -14.74 16.34 4.82
N GLU A 277 -14.33 16.93 3.69
CA GLU A 277 -13.92 18.34 3.59
C GLU A 277 -15.07 19.30 3.88
N ASP A 278 -16.31 18.86 3.66
CA ASP A 278 -17.54 19.63 3.90
C ASP A 278 -17.93 19.70 5.39
N ALA A 279 -17.21 18.99 6.28
CA ALA A 279 -17.49 19.05 7.71
C ALA A 279 -17.02 20.37 8.31
N PRO A 280 -17.73 20.93 9.30
CA PRO A 280 -17.27 22.09 10.05
C PRO A 280 -15.85 21.89 10.56
N TYR A 281 -15.11 23.00 10.65
CA TYR A 281 -13.74 22.94 11.18
C TYR A 281 -13.74 22.45 12.63
N ASP A 282 -13.32 21.20 12.80
CA ASP A 282 -13.18 20.54 14.10
C ASP A 282 -11.82 19.82 14.14
N PRO A 283 -10.79 20.45 14.71
CA PRO A 283 -9.46 19.86 14.78
C PRO A 283 -9.41 18.67 15.76
N ALA A 284 -10.23 18.65 16.80
CA ALA A 284 -10.26 17.55 17.76
C ALA A 284 -10.88 16.30 17.14
N GLY A 285 -12.04 16.43 16.49
CA GLY A 285 -12.67 15.34 15.77
C GLY A 285 -11.82 14.85 14.59
N TYR A 286 -11.10 15.74 13.91
CA TYR A 286 -10.13 15.36 12.88
C TYR A 286 -8.99 14.52 13.45
N PHE A 287 -8.41 14.95 14.60
CA PHE A 287 -7.34 14.20 15.28
C PHE A 287 -7.80 12.80 15.67
N VAL A 288 -8.98 12.66 16.29
CA VAL A 288 -9.50 11.34 16.68
C VAL A 288 -9.67 10.42 15.48
N LYS A 289 -10.28 10.90 14.39
CA LYS A 289 -10.47 10.10 13.17
C LYS A 289 -9.14 9.72 12.52
N ALA A 290 -8.20 10.65 12.43
CA ALA A 290 -6.87 10.39 11.90
C ALA A 290 -6.09 9.42 12.80
N ALA A 291 -6.18 9.54 14.13
CA ALA A 291 -5.52 8.65 15.09
C ALA A 291 -6.09 7.22 15.01
N LEU A 292 -7.40 7.07 14.85
CA LEU A 292 -8.03 5.76 14.64
C LEU A 292 -7.56 5.12 13.32
N LEU A 293 -7.48 5.90 12.24
CA LEU A 293 -7.03 5.40 10.94
C LEU A 293 -5.56 5.01 10.96
N PHE A 294 -4.67 5.95 11.29
CA PHE A 294 -3.22 5.72 11.25
C PHE A 294 -2.77 4.80 12.38
N GLY A 295 -3.40 4.88 13.56
CA GLY A 295 -3.18 3.95 14.66
C GLY A 295 -3.60 2.53 14.31
N GLY A 296 -4.74 2.36 13.64
CA GLY A 296 -5.20 1.08 13.11
C GLY A 296 -4.25 0.51 12.04
N ILE A 297 -3.80 1.33 11.09
CA ILE A 297 -2.80 0.93 10.10
C ILE A 297 -1.49 0.51 10.77
N GLY A 298 -1.02 1.30 11.74
CA GLY A 298 0.19 0.99 12.49
C GLY A 298 0.07 -0.31 13.29
N LEU A 299 -1.08 -0.58 13.88
CA LEU A 299 -1.37 -1.83 14.59
C LEU A 299 -1.39 -3.05 13.64
N LEU A 300 -1.91 -2.87 12.43
CA LEU A 300 -2.00 -3.95 11.44
C LEU A 300 -0.67 -4.27 10.77
N PHE A 301 0.13 -3.27 10.42
CA PHE A 301 1.35 -3.44 9.62
C PHE A 301 2.64 -3.26 10.41
N GLY A 302 2.60 -2.59 11.55
CA GLY A 302 3.73 -2.43 12.44
C GLY A 302 3.88 -3.58 13.43
N SER A 303 4.87 -3.45 14.32
CA SER A 303 5.05 -4.36 15.45
C SER A 303 4.15 -3.94 16.61
N SER A 304 2.85 -4.21 16.49
CA SER A 304 1.89 -4.03 17.59
C SER A 304 1.79 -2.59 18.14
N PHE A 305 2.25 -2.37 19.36
CA PHE A 305 2.05 -1.12 20.11
C PHE A 305 2.85 0.07 19.54
N CYS A 306 4.07 -0.17 19.05
CA CYS A 306 4.89 0.89 18.44
C CYS A 306 4.24 1.46 17.17
N GLY A 307 3.64 0.60 16.36
CA GLY A 307 2.88 1.03 15.18
C GLY A 307 1.67 1.90 15.54
N MET A 308 0.97 1.57 16.61
CA MET A 308 -0.17 2.37 17.08
C MET A 308 0.29 3.77 17.54
N ILE A 309 1.36 3.87 18.31
CA ILE A 309 1.93 5.15 18.75
C ILE A 309 2.39 5.98 17.55
N TRP A 310 3.08 5.35 16.59
CA TRP A 310 3.44 6.00 15.32
C TRP A 310 2.23 6.62 14.63
N GLY A 311 1.11 5.89 14.59
CA GLY A 311 -0.12 6.37 13.97
C GLY A 311 -0.72 7.57 14.69
N ILE A 312 -0.72 7.57 16.02
CA ILE A 312 -1.18 8.70 16.84
C ILE A 312 -0.29 9.94 16.63
N CYS A 313 1.04 9.76 16.61
CA CYS A 313 1.99 10.84 16.33
C CYS A 313 1.77 11.41 14.91
N THR A 314 1.57 10.56 13.90
CA THR A 314 1.25 10.97 12.53
C THR A 314 -0.03 11.78 12.47
N ALA A 315 -1.09 11.34 13.17
CA ALA A 315 -2.34 12.08 13.28
C ALA A 315 -2.15 13.46 13.94
N GLY A 316 -1.31 13.56 14.97
CA GLY A 316 -0.92 14.81 15.60
C GLY A 316 -0.27 15.77 14.61
N CYS A 317 0.73 15.31 13.85
CA CYS A 317 1.39 16.11 12.81
C CYS A 317 0.40 16.63 11.76
N LEU A 318 -0.48 15.77 11.25
CA LEU A 318 -1.50 16.13 10.27
C LEU A 318 -2.49 17.16 10.82
N THR A 319 -2.91 16.99 12.08
CA THR A 319 -3.81 17.92 12.75
C THR A 319 -3.15 19.28 12.95
N LEU A 320 -1.90 19.33 13.39
CA LEU A 320 -1.14 20.57 13.54
C LEU A 320 -0.98 21.30 12.20
N GLU A 321 -0.68 20.59 11.11
CA GLU A 321 -0.61 21.19 9.78
C GLU A 321 -1.97 21.78 9.37
N ARG A 322 -3.08 21.07 9.64
CA ARG A 322 -4.44 21.55 9.35
C ARG A 322 -4.77 22.80 10.15
N VAL A 323 -4.46 22.83 11.46
CA VAL A 323 -4.67 24.02 12.31
C VAL A 323 -3.85 25.21 11.81
N ARG A 324 -2.57 25.02 11.49
CA ARG A 324 -1.71 26.07 10.93
C ARG A 324 -2.26 26.65 9.62
N ARG A 325 -2.75 25.75 8.74
CA ARG A 325 -3.33 26.16 7.45
C ARG A 325 -4.63 26.96 7.66
N HIS A 326 -5.50 26.54 8.57
CA HIS A 326 -6.75 27.25 8.86
C HIS A 326 -6.53 28.63 9.47
N ARG A 327 -5.51 28.81 10.33
CA ARG A 327 -5.17 30.09 10.94
C ARG A 327 -4.53 31.11 9.97
N LYS A 328 -4.47 30.81 8.65
CA LYS A 328 -3.85 31.64 7.60
C LYS A 328 -2.41 32.11 7.90
N LYS A 329 -1.76 31.55 8.94
CA LYS A 329 -0.36 31.82 9.27
C LYS A 329 0.59 31.05 8.34
N ARG A 330 0.32 31.10 7.04
CA ARG A 330 1.22 30.57 6.01
C ARG A 330 2.22 31.65 5.60
N THR A 331 2.97 32.15 6.55
CA THR A 331 4.28 32.68 6.21
C THR A 331 5.12 31.46 5.88
N GLU A 332 5.39 31.25 4.58
CA GLU A 332 6.31 30.24 4.11
C GLU A 332 7.73 30.68 4.48
N LEU A 333 8.05 30.56 5.78
CA LEU A 333 9.34 30.98 6.35
C LEU A 333 10.52 30.16 5.81
N LEU A 334 10.24 28.97 5.26
CA LEU A 334 11.28 28.06 4.79
C LEU A 334 11.16 27.80 3.29
N PRO A 335 12.29 27.72 2.57
CA PRO A 335 12.32 27.36 1.17
C PRO A 335 11.77 25.94 0.97
N VAL A 336 11.23 25.65 -0.23
CA VAL A 336 10.60 24.37 -0.57
C VAL A 336 11.53 23.18 -0.31
N THR A 337 12.82 23.33 -0.61
CA THR A 337 13.83 22.30 -0.35
C THR A 337 13.98 21.97 1.11
N ALA A 338 14.04 22.97 1.99
CA ALA A 338 14.10 22.75 3.44
C ALA A 338 12.83 22.06 3.96
N ARG A 339 11.65 22.43 3.48
CA ARG A 339 10.38 21.77 3.84
C ARG A 339 10.37 20.31 3.41
N ARG A 340 10.89 19.99 2.21
CA ARG A 340 11.02 18.59 1.75
C ARG A 340 11.94 17.77 2.63
N VAL A 341 13.10 18.32 2.98
CA VAL A 341 14.06 17.65 3.88
C VAL A 341 13.45 17.41 5.25
N LEU A 342 12.80 18.41 5.84
CA LEU A 342 12.12 18.27 7.14
C LEU A 342 10.98 17.24 7.10
N THR A 343 10.21 17.22 6.03
CA THR A 343 9.14 16.23 5.86
C THR A 343 9.71 14.82 5.72
N ALA A 344 10.74 14.64 4.91
CA ALA A 344 11.43 13.36 4.76
C ALA A 344 12.03 12.89 6.09
N ALA A 345 12.67 13.78 6.85
CA ALA A 345 13.22 13.48 8.18
C ALA A 345 12.10 13.07 9.16
N ALA A 346 10.98 13.79 9.20
CA ALA A 346 9.84 13.44 10.06
C ALA A 346 9.24 12.07 9.69
N VAL A 347 9.15 11.76 8.41
CA VAL A 347 8.70 10.43 7.93
C VAL A 347 9.68 9.35 8.37
N LEU A 348 10.99 9.55 8.16
CA LEU A 348 12.00 8.56 8.55
C LEU A 348 12.03 8.32 10.07
N LEU A 349 11.93 9.38 10.87
CA LEU A 349 11.78 9.24 12.32
C LEU A 349 10.54 8.41 12.67
N GLY A 350 9.40 8.68 12.04
CA GLY A 350 8.21 7.84 12.18
C GLY A 350 8.45 6.37 11.82
N MET A 351 9.23 6.09 10.77
CA MET A 351 9.56 4.71 10.38
C MET A 351 10.41 3.99 11.44
N GLY A 352 11.24 4.71 12.19
CA GLY A 352 11.97 4.15 13.34
C GLY A 352 11.03 3.60 14.41
N MET A 353 9.95 4.32 14.74
CA MET A 353 8.93 3.85 15.67
C MET A 353 8.15 2.65 15.10
N MET A 354 7.65 2.78 13.86
CA MET A 354 6.84 1.75 13.22
C MET A 354 7.61 0.43 13.00
N GLY A 355 8.91 0.51 12.70
CA GLY A 355 9.78 -0.63 12.42
C GLY A 355 10.33 -1.31 13.67
N SER A 356 10.24 -0.69 14.84
CA SER A 356 10.75 -1.25 16.10
C SER A 356 9.81 -2.30 16.67
N ARG A 357 10.36 -3.35 17.31
CA ARG A 357 9.57 -4.44 17.91
C ARG A 357 8.97 -4.05 19.25
N THR A 358 9.71 -3.31 20.07
CA THR A 358 9.31 -2.84 21.39
C THR A 358 9.52 -1.33 21.50
N LEU A 359 8.85 -0.68 22.45
CA LEU A 359 9.08 0.75 22.75
C LEU A 359 10.53 1.00 23.15
N PHE A 360 11.10 0.06 23.89
CA PHE A 360 12.49 0.14 24.32
C PHE A 360 13.46 0.14 23.13
N ASP A 361 13.22 -0.71 22.12
CA ASP A 361 13.97 -0.70 20.86
C ASP A 361 13.83 0.62 20.11
N ALA A 362 12.63 1.20 20.11
CA ALA A 362 12.38 2.49 19.47
C ALA A 362 13.14 3.62 20.17
N PHE A 363 13.06 3.68 21.50
CA PHE A 363 13.83 4.66 22.29
C PHE A 363 15.33 4.47 22.13
N GLY A 364 15.81 3.21 22.16
CA GLY A 364 17.21 2.90 21.91
C GLY A 364 17.67 3.36 20.49
N CYS A 365 16.81 3.21 19.47
CA CYS A 365 17.07 3.72 18.14
C CYS A 365 17.22 5.26 18.11
N TYR A 366 16.33 5.99 18.79
CA TYR A 366 16.42 7.45 18.88
C TYR A 366 17.60 7.94 19.74
N ALA A 367 17.91 7.26 20.85
CA ALA A 367 19.08 7.55 21.64
C ALA A 367 20.38 7.37 20.84
N SER A 368 20.45 6.32 20.04
CA SER A 368 21.58 6.08 19.13
C SER A 368 21.68 7.16 18.04
N LEU A 369 20.56 7.62 17.48
CA LEU A 369 20.54 8.70 16.50
C LEU A 369 21.12 10.01 17.07
N LEU A 370 20.89 10.27 18.36
CA LEU A 370 21.42 11.42 19.08
C LEU A 370 22.86 11.20 19.64
N CYS A 371 23.50 10.09 19.29
CA CYS A 371 24.82 9.67 19.78
C CYS A 371 24.94 9.60 21.30
N ILE A 372 23.84 9.42 22.03
CA ILE A 372 23.86 9.33 23.50
C ILE A 372 24.68 8.12 23.96
N ASN A 373 24.74 7.08 23.15
CA ASN A 373 25.54 5.86 23.41
C ASN A 373 27.03 6.04 23.09
N GLY A 374 27.50 7.22 22.66
CA GLY A 374 28.90 7.57 22.48
C GLY A 374 29.59 7.00 21.24
N ILE A 375 28.93 6.16 20.42
CA ILE A 375 29.53 5.52 19.25
C ILE A 375 28.78 5.96 17.99
N PRO A 376 29.37 6.84 17.14
CA PRO A 376 28.66 7.36 15.95
C PRO A 376 28.64 6.40 14.77
N LEU A 377 29.63 5.53 14.63
CA LEU A 377 29.81 4.64 13.47
C LEU A 377 29.88 3.17 13.92
N SER A 378 29.35 2.28 13.10
CA SER A 378 29.35 0.84 13.30
C SER A 378 29.83 0.15 12.04
N ASP A 379 30.70 -0.81 12.21
CA ASP A 379 31.13 -1.71 11.14
C ASP A 379 29.98 -2.58 10.63
N ARG A 380 28.97 -2.82 11.47
CA ARG A 380 27.83 -3.68 11.14
C ARG A 380 26.95 -3.09 10.05
N ALA A 381 26.49 -1.85 10.20
CA ALA A 381 25.68 -1.18 9.16
C ALA A 381 26.51 -1.01 7.89
N ALA A 382 27.80 -0.62 8.01
CA ALA A 382 28.72 -0.49 6.89
C ALA A 382 28.90 -1.82 6.16
N TYR A 383 29.09 -2.92 6.87
CA TYR A 383 29.21 -4.27 6.30
C TYR A 383 27.90 -4.68 5.57
N LEU A 384 26.74 -4.50 6.20
CA LEU A 384 25.46 -4.87 5.59
C LEU A 384 25.14 -4.04 4.34
N LEU A 385 25.47 -2.75 4.37
CA LEU A 385 25.33 -1.89 3.20
C LEU A 385 26.34 -2.24 2.11
N GLY A 386 27.59 -2.57 2.49
CA GLY A 386 28.63 -2.98 1.57
C GLY A 386 28.34 -4.31 0.87
N THR A 387 27.81 -5.30 1.58
CA THR A 387 27.41 -6.59 0.99
C THR A 387 26.17 -6.49 0.11
N ASN A 388 25.28 -5.51 0.36
CA ASN A 388 24.04 -5.27 -0.38
C ASN A 388 24.05 -3.92 -1.12
N TRP A 389 25.24 -3.42 -1.52
CA TRP A 389 25.34 -2.07 -2.09
C TRP A 389 24.54 -1.90 -3.40
N VAL A 390 24.48 -2.91 -4.26
CA VAL A 390 23.75 -2.84 -5.53
C VAL A 390 22.25 -2.68 -5.31
N PRO A 391 21.54 -3.59 -4.60
CA PRO A 391 20.12 -3.39 -4.33
C PRO A 391 19.84 -2.14 -3.51
N PHE A 392 20.71 -1.73 -2.59
CA PHE A 392 20.56 -0.52 -1.81
C PHE A 392 20.63 0.74 -2.68
N MET A 393 21.64 0.86 -3.53
CA MET A 393 21.79 2.01 -4.43
C MET A 393 20.68 2.07 -5.48
N LEU A 394 20.25 0.94 -6.02
CA LEU A 394 19.10 0.88 -6.93
C LEU A 394 17.80 1.30 -6.21
N ALA A 395 17.60 0.86 -4.97
CA ALA A 395 16.47 1.26 -4.16
C ALA A 395 16.51 2.77 -3.87
N LEU A 396 17.66 3.30 -3.49
CA LEU A 396 17.81 4.74 -3.24
C LEU A 396 17.56 5.56 -4.50
N ALA A 397 18.16 5.19 -5.62
CA ALA A 397 17.97 5.88 -6.91
C ALA A 397 16.51 5.85 -7.38
N GLY A 398 15.81 4.74 -7.17
CA GLY A 398 14.41 4.58 -7.56
C GLY A 398 13.40 5.41 -6.74
N LEU A 399 13.81 6.00 -5.61
CA LEU A 399 13.00 6.97 -4.87
C LEU A 399 12.89 8.32 -5.59
N PHE A 400 13.91 8.69 -6.38
CA PHE A 400 13.99 9.98 -7.08
C PHE A 400 13.48 9.88 -8.52
N PRO A 401 12.93 10.97 -9.09
CA PRO A 401 12.40 11.00 -10.44
C PRO A 401 13.49 11.14 -11.50
N LEU A 402 14.39 10.17 -11.61
CA LEU A 402 15.52 10.22 -12.55
C LEU A 402 15.08 10.47 -14.00
N LYS A 403 13.90 9.98 -14.39
CA LYS A 403 13.34 10.21 -15.73
C LYS A 403 13.10 11.69 -16.06
N LYS A 404 12.88 12.56 -15.05
CA LYS A 404 12.69 14.00 -15.28
C LYS A 404 14.01 14.76 -15.40
N LEU A 405 15.12 14.15 -14.98
CA LEU A 405 16.47 14.72 -15.10
C LEU A 405 17.08 14.44 -16.48
N LEU A 406 16.55 13.44 -17.19
CA LEU A 406 16.98 13.13 -18.56
C LEU A 406 16.10 13.88 -19.54
N PRO A 407 16.68 14.61 -20.52
CA PRO A 407 15.92 15.27 -21.56
C PRO A 407 15.10 14.26 -22.37
N GLU A 408 13.98 14.71 -22.95
CA GLU A 408 13.21 13.84 -23.84
C GLU A 408 14.08 13.38 -24.99
N PRO A 409 14.17 12.08 -25.25
CA PRO A 409 15.05 11.57 -26.29
C PRO A 409 14.54 12.02 -27.66
N SER A 410 15.38 12.74 -28.41
CA SER A 410 15.17 13.12 -29.82
C SER A 410 16.02 12.22 -30.72
N GLY A 411 15.54 11.90 -31.91
CA GLY A 411 16.30 11.17 -32.92
C GLY A 411 16.87 9.82 -32.40
N TRP A 412 18.21 9.70 -32.35
CA TRP A 412 18.93 8.54 -31.87
C TRP A 412 18.55 8.09 -30.46
N GLY A 413 18.18 9.01 -29.57
CA GLY A 413 17.74 8.70 -28.23
C GLY A 413 16.44 7.90 -28.18
N LYS A 414 15.54 8.04 -29.17
CA LYS A 414 14.32 7.21 -29.28
C LYS A 414 14.69 5.77 -29.64
N TRP A 415 15.62 5.57 -30.57
CA TRP A 415 16.15 4.26 -30.92
C TRP A 415 16.83 3.57 -29.75
N LEU A 416 17.70 4.26 -29.03
CA LEU A 416 18.31 3.72 -27.80
C LEU A 416 17.24 3.31 -26.78
N ARG A 417 16.20 4.11 -26.57
CA ARG A 417 15.11 3.79 -25.64
C ARG A 417 14.33 2.54 -26.08
N MET A 418 14.09 2.38 -27.39
CA MET A 418 13.40 1.19 -27.93
C MET A 418 14.17 -0.10 -27.69
N ILE A 419 15.50 -0.06 -27.65
CA ILE A 419 16.36 -1.22 -27.38
C ILE A 419 16.63 -1.37 -25.88
N CYS A 420 17.03 -0.30 -25.19
CA CYS A 420 17.43 -0.37 -23.78
C CYS A 420 16.26 -0.67 -22.82
N GLN A 421 15.02 -0.27 -23.17
CA GLN A 421 13.89 -0.52 -22.27
C GLN A 421 13.53 -2.02 -22.22
N PRO A 422 13.34 -2.75 -23.33
CA PRO A 422 13.07 -4.19 -23.28
C PRO A 422 14.24 -4.99 -22.69
N THR A 423 15.49 -4.62 -22.99
CA THR A 423 16.67 -5.30 -22.43
C THR A 423 16.77 -5.11 -20.93
N ALA A 424 16.50 -3.90 -20.42
CA ALA A 424 16.45 -3.65 -18.99
C ALA A 424 15.30 -4.43 -18.30
N GLU A 425 14.12 -4.50 -18.94
CA GLU A 425 13.00 -5.28 -18.41
C GLU A 425 13.29 -6.78 -18.41
N LEU A 426 13.95 -7.30 -19.46
CA LEU A 426 14.43 -8.69 -19.47
C LEU A 426 15.43 -8.96 -18.35
N ALA A 427 16.40 -8.06 -18.17
CA ALA A 427 17.37 -8.16 -17.05
C ALA A 427 16.65 -8.14 -15.69
N MET A 428 15.71 -7.22 -15.48
CA MET A 428 14.90 -7.17 -14.25
C MET A 428 14.16 -8.47 -14.00
N LEU A 429 13.58 -9.07 -15.04
CA LEU A 429 12.88 -10.36 -14.95
C LEU A 429 13.83 -11.48 -14.55
N LEU A 430 14.97 -11.61 -15.25
CA LEU A 430 15.98 -12.65 -14.97
C LEU A 430 16.55 -12.54 -13.56
N PHE A 431 16.91 -11.35 -13.10
CA PHE A 431 17.37 -11.12 -11.73
C PHE A 431 16.29 -11.46 -10.69
N SER A 432 15.05 -11.12 -10.95
CA SER A 432 13.94 -11.45 -10.06
C SER A 432 13.73 -12.96 -9.94
N PHE A 433 13.83 -13.70 -11.06
CA PHE A 433 13.74 -15.16 -11.05
C PHE A 433 14.95 -15.81 -10.36
N ALA A 434 16.16 -15.32 -10.62
CA ALA A 434 17.36 -15.82 -9.97
C ALA A 434 17.30 -15.66 -8.44
N GLU A 435 16.85 -14.50 -7.97
CA GLU A 435 16.70 -14.23 -6.53
C GLU A 435 15.61 -15.11 -5.90
N LEU A 436 14.46 -15.29 -6.58
CA LEU A 436 13.40 -16.18 -6.10
C LEU A 436 13.87 -17.64 -6.06
N LEU A 437 14.58 -18.10 -7.08
CA LEU A 437 15.12 -19.45 -7.15
C LEU A 437 16.15 -19.67 -6.05
N SER A 438 17.06 -18.72 -5.84
CA SER A 438 18.07 -18.81 -4.76
C SER A 438 17.43 -18.93 -3.38
N ARG A 439 16.32 -18.21 -3.14
CA ARG A 439 15.59 -18.29 -1.87
C ARG A 439 14.78 -19.59 -1.72
N TYR A 440 14.30 -20.15 -2.83
CA TYR A 440 13.56 -21.41 -2.82
C TYR A 440 14.50 -22.61 -2.59
N LEU A 441 15.72 -22.54 -3.11
CA LEU A 441 16.74 -23.60 -2.98
C LEU A 441 17.56 -23.51 -1.68
N ARG A 442 17.50 -22.40 -0.95
CA ARG A 442 18.10 -22.33 0.39
C ARG A 442 17.17 -23.07 1.37
N PRO A 443 17.68 -24.10 2.06
CA PRO A 443 16.91 -24.87 3.04
C PRO A 443 16.46 -24.02 4.23
#